data_c751ec9faaa8e7d9a2ff74a64d8aea51
#
_entry.id   c751ec9faaa8e7d9a2ff74a64d8aea51
#
_cell.length_a   1.000
_cell.length_b   1.000
_cell.length_c   1.000
_cell.angle_alpha   90.00
_cell.angle_beta   90.00
_cell.angle_gamma   90.00
#
_symmetry.space_group_name_H-M   'P 1'
#
loop_
_entity.id
_entity.type
_entity.pdbx_description
1 polymer ?
#
loop_
_entity_poly.entity_id
_entity_poly.type
_entity_poly.pdbx_seq_one_letter_code
_entity_poly.pdbx_strand_id
1 'polypeptide(L)'
;MVADLPSPAAGVRAIGVAIPIPDPHGALLQARRASFGDPLATAIPTHITLLPPTEVDESALGAIEEHLREIARTERPFEIKLRGSGTFRPVSPVVFVALAEGIGGCERVQARVLSGPLARPLPFPYHPHVTIAHHLSDEVMDRAFKELAGYSADFDVWGFSLYEHGHDGVWRPQRDFTFTGRPD
;
A
#
# COMPACT_ATOMS: atom_id res chain seq x y z
N MET A 1 20.11 -0.28 4.90
CA MET A 1 19.95 -1.45 5.77
C MET A 1 18.48 -1.75 5.80
N VAL A 2 18.04 -2.74 5.00
CA VAL A 2 16.66 -3.24 5.07
C VAL A 2 16.54 -3.75 6.49
N ALA A 3 15.54 -3.27 7.25
CA ALA A 3 15.26 -3.83 8.55
C ALA A 3 14.88 -5.30 8.30
N ASP A 4 15.79 -6.19 8.63
CA ASP A 4 15.51 -7.62 8.74
C ASP A 4 14.40 -7.75 9.80
N LEU A 5 13.16 -7.86 9.33
CA LEU A 5 12.11 -8.33 10.21
C LEU A 5 12.52 -9.78 10.58
N PRO A 6 12.63 -10.10 11.85
CA PRO A 6 12.94 -11.47 12.26
C PRO A 6 11.93 -12.41 11.61
N SER A 7 12.37 -13.57 11.18
CA SER A 7 11.46 -14.62 10.68
C SER A 7 10.32 -14.80 11.67
N PRO A 8 9.06 -14.71 11.23
CA PRO A 8 7.94 -14.90 12.13
C PRO A 8 8.05 -16.24 12.85
N ALA A 9 7.66 -16.28 14.12
CA ALA A 9 7.62 -17.49 14.90
C ALA A 9 6.72 -18.55 14.21
N ALA A 10 6.95 -19.82 14.51
CA ALA A 10 6.10 -20.88 13.96
C ALA A 10 4.61 -20.60 14.26
N GLY A 11 3.77 -20.61 13.24
CA GLY A 11 2.32 -20.29 13.35
C GLY A 11 1.99 -18.79 13.23
N VAL A 12 2.95 -17.93 12.94
CA VAL A 12 2.76 -16.49 12.69
C VAL A 12 3.02 -16.17 11.23
N ARG A 13 2.19 -15.32 10.63
CA ARG A 13 2.35 -14.78 9.28
C ARG A 13 2.46 -13.27 9.31
N ALA A 14 3.29 -12.70 8.46
CA ALA A 14 3.31 -11.26 8.23
C ALA A 14 2.46 -10.95 7.00
N ILE A 15 1.43 -10.13 7.16
CA ILE A 15 0.48 -9.76 6.10
C ILE A 15 0.43 -8.25 5.91
N GLY A 16 -0.06 -7.83 4.74
CA GLY A 16 -0.42 -6.46 4.44
C GLY A 16 -1.64 -6.41 3.55
N VAL A 17 -2.34 -5.29 3.55
CA VAL A 17 -3.47 -5.03 2.64
C VAL A 17 -3.20 -3.73 1.91
N ALA A 18 -3.35 -3.75 0.59
CA ALA A 18 -3.04 -2.59 -0.24
C ALA A 18 -3.94 -2.53 -1.47
N ILE A 19 -4.08 -1.31 -1.99
CA ILE A 19 -4.68 -1.06 -3.30
C ILE A 19 -3.55 -1.11 -4.33
N PRO A 20 -3.53 -2.09 -5.25
CA PRO A 20 -2.55 -2.11 -6.32
C PRO A 20 -2.80 -0.98 -7.31
N ILE A 21 -1.75 -0.34 -7.80
CA ILE A 21 -1.86 0.66 -8.85
C ILE A 21 -2.00 -0.07 -10.19
N PRO A 22 -3.06 0.20 -10.98
CA PRO A 22 -3.28 -0.51 -12.24
C PRO A 22 -2.27 -0.11 -13.31
N ASP A 23 -2.01 -1.01 -14.25
CA ASP A 23 -1.21 -0.70 -15.43
C ASP A 23 -1.99 0.23 -16.39
N PRO A 24 -1.30 1.10 -17.12
CA PRO A 24 0.16 1.20 -17.22
C PRO A 24 0.84 1.98 -16.08
N HIS A 25 0.07 2.62 -15.20
CA HIS A 25 0.61 3.48 -14.13
C HIS A 25 1.45 2.69 -13.12
N GLY A 26 0.99 1.50 -12.74
CA GLY A 26 1.69 0.63 -11.80
C GLY A 26 3.09 0.26 -12.29
N ALA A 27 3.19 -0.25 -13.51
CA ALA A 27 4.46 -0.63 -14.13
C ALA A 27 5.40 0.58 -14.31
N LEU A 28 4.86 1.74 -14.69
CA LEU A 28 5.65 2.96 -14.87
C LEU A 28 6.24 3.44 -13.53
N LEU A 29 5.44 3.52 -12.50
CA LEU A 29 5.89 3.94 -11.16
C LEU A 29 6.86 2.93 -10.55
N GLN A 30 6.65 1.61 -10.80
CA GLN A 30 7.57 0.56 -10.40
C GLN A 30 8.95 0.75 -11.06
N ALA A 31 8.98 1.02 -12.37
CA ALA A 31 10.21 1.29 -13.10
C ALA A 31 10.92 2.56 -12.59
N ARG A 32 10.16 3.61 -12.25
CA ARG A 32 10.72 4.82 -11.62
C ARG A 32 11.35 4.51 -10.27
N ARG A 33 10.66 3.76 -9.42
CA ARG A 33 11.19 3.33 -8.12
C ARG A 33 12.50 2.57 -8.27
N ALA A 34 12.56 1.63 -9.22
CA ALA A 34 13.78 0.89 -9.54
C ALA A 34 14.92 1.81 -10.02
N SER A 35 14.61 2.82 -10.85
CA SER A 35 15.60 3.77 -11.39
C SER A 35 16.24 4.66 -10.32
N PHE A 36 15.58 4.85 -9.18
CA PHE A 36 16.14 5.53 -8.02
C PHE A 36 17.01 4.63 -7.15
N GLY A 37 17.05 3.32 -7.45
CA GLY A 37 17.85 2.35 -6.70
C GLY A 37 17.20 1.88 -5.40
N ASP A 38 15.87 2.01 -5.28
CA ASP A 38 15.15 1.47 -4.12
C ASP A 38 15.14 -0.07 -4.21
N PRO A 39 15.77 -0.78 -3.25
CA PRO A 39 15.84 -2.24 -3.27
C PRO A 39 14.45 -2.90 -3.16
N LEU A 40 13.46 -2.21 -2.62
CA LEU A 40 12.10 -2.71 -2.51
C LEU A 40 11.32 -2.62 -3.84
N ALA A 41 11.89 -1.99 -4.87
CA ALA A 41 11.25 -1.92 -6.19
C ALA A 41 10.97 -3.29 -6.82
N THR A 42 11.73 -4.32 -6.44
CA THR A 42 11.52 -5.70 -6.90
C THR A 42 10.81 -6.58 -5.87
N ALA A 43 10.67 -6.10 -4.64
CA ALA A 43 10.12 -6.85 -3.52
C ALA A 43 8.62 -6.60 -3.30
N ILE A 44 8.12 -5.43 -3.69
CA ILE A 44 6.73 -5.05 -3.49
C ILE A 44 6.17 -4.31 -4.73
N PRO A 45 5.00 -4.70 -5.26
CA PRO A 45 4.35 -3.97 -6.35
C PRO A 45 3.97 -2.54 -5.91
N THR A 46 3.88 -1.63 -6.86
CA THR A 46 3.40 -0.26 -6.63
C THR A 46 1.97 -0.27 -6.09
N HIS A 47 1.74 0.38 -4.95
CA HIS A 47 0.50 0.26 -4.20
C HIS A 47 0.22 1.48 -3.31
N ILE A 48 -1.01 1.54 -2.81
CA ILE A 48 -1.42 2.40 -1.68
C ILE A 48 -1.70 1.48 -0.49
N THR A 49 -1.00 1.67 0.61
CA THR A 49 -1.15 0.83 1.82
C THR A 49 -2.49 1.10 2.51
N LEU A 50 -3.20 0.05 2.89
CA LEU A 50 -4.37 0.07 3.78
C LEU A 50 -4.04 -0.53 5.14
N LEU A 51 -3.33 -1.63 5.19
CA LEU A 51 -2.76 -2.26 6.38
C LEU A 51 -1.25 -2.40 6.17
N PRO A 52 -0.41 -1.76 6.99
CA PRO A 52 1.03 -1.95 6.93
C PRO A 52 1.42 -3.38 7.35
N PRO A 53 2.69 -3.79 7.15
CA PRO A 53 3.19 -5.09 7.58
C PRO A 53 2.77 -5.42 9.00
N THR A 54 2.06 -6.54 9.16
CA THR A 54 1.38 -6.92 10.40
C THR A 54 1.53 -8.41 10.64
N GLU A 55 2.08 -8.77 11.80
CA GLU A 55 2.11 -10.17 12.25
C GLU A 55 0.72 -10.57 12.76
N VAL A 56 0.27 -11.73 12.31
CA VAL A 56 -1.01 -12.34 12.70
C VAL A 56 -0.80 -13.84 12.93
N ASP A 57 -1.59 -14.43 13.82
CA ASP A 57 -1.62 -15.88 13.96
C ASP A 57 -2.18 -16.53 12.69
N GLU A 58 -1.56 -17.61 12.23
CA GLU A 58 -2.02 -18.36 11.06
C GLU A 58 -3.47 -18.84 11.23
N SER A 59 -3.87 -19.19 12.46
CA SER A 59 -5.24 -19.56 12.78
C SER A 59 -6.27 -18.43 12.59
N ALA A 60 -5.84 -17.16 12.58
CA ALA A 60 -6.70 -16.01 12.38
C ALA A 60 -6.93 -15.67 10.89
N LEU A 61 -6.15 -16.24 9.96
CA LEU A 61 -6.22 -15.90 8.54
C LEU A 61 -7.61 -16.09 7.94
N GLY A 62 -8.32 -17.17 8.31
CA GLY A 62 -9.69 -17.41 7.83
C GLY A 62 -10.67 -16.31 8.22
N ALA A 63 -10.60 -15.84 9.47
CA ALA A 63 -11.44 -14.73 9.96
C ALA A 63 -11.05 -13.40 9.33
N ILE A 64 -9.75 -13.17 9.09
CA ILE A 64 -9.24 -11.99 8.40
C ILE A 64 -9.74 -11.96 6.95
N GLU A 65 -9.64 -13.06 6.22
CA GLU A 65 -10.13 -13.12 4.83
C GLU A 65 -11.64 -12.89 4.74
N GLU A 66 -12.42 -13.45 5.67
CA GLU A 66 -13.87 -13.22 5.71
C GLU A 66 -14.20 -11.76 5.98
N HIS A 67 -13.49 -11.12 6.93
CA HIS A 67 -13.60 -9.70 7.21
C HIS A 67 -13.31 -8.83 5.96
N LEU A 68 -12.22 -9.11 5.25
CA LEU A 68 -11.86 -8.41 4.03
C LEU A 68 -12.88 -8.62 2.90
N ARG A 69 -13.42 -9.82 2.79
CA ARG A 69 -14.48 -10.15 1.81
C ARG A 69 -15.76 -9.37 2.08
N GLU A 70 -16.18 -9.27 3.34
CA GLU A 70 -17.37 -8.49 3.72
C GLU A 70 -17.20 -6.99 3.43
N ILE A 71 -16.00 -6.45 3.65
CA ILE A 71 -15.69 -5.06 3.26
C ILE A 71 -15.88 -4.88 1.75
N ALA A 72 -15.25 -5.73 0.95
CA ALA A 72 -15.30 -5.63 -0.50
C ALA A 72 -16.73 -5.79 -1.06
N ARG A 73 -17.54 -6.66 -0.43
CA ARG A 73 -18.93 -6.90 -0.82
C ARG A 73 -19.82 -5.68 -0.69
N THR A 74 -19.51 -4.78 0.23
CA THR A 74 -20.32 -3.60 0.54
C THR A 74 -19.68 -2.29 0.08
N GLU A 75 -18.38 -2.29 -0.28
CA GLU A 75 -17.71 -1.13 -0.85
C GLU A 75 -17.99 -0.97 -2.33
N ARG A 76 -17.87 0.28 -2.80
CA ARG A 76 -18.07 0.68 -4.20
C ARG A 76 -16.75 1.13 -4.81
N PRO A 77 -16.57 0.94 -6.12
CA PRO A 77 -15.48 1.56 -6.85
C PRO A 77 -15.46 3.07 -6.66
N PHE A 78 -14.25 3.64 -6.65
CA PHE A 78 -14.04 5.08 -6.56
C PHE A 78 -12.82 5.51 -7.37
N GLU A 79 -12.85 6.75 -7.86
CA GLU A 79 -11.75 7.31 -8.64
C GLU A 79 -10.60 7.78 -7.73
N ILE A 80 -9.37 7.57 -8.18
CA ILE A 80 -8.17 8.20 -7.64
C ILE A 80 -7.53 9.07 -8.70
N LYS A 81 -7.12 10.28 -8.29
CA LYS A 81 -6.25 11.14 -9.10
C LYS A 81 -4.93 11.34 -8.38
N LEU A 82 -3.88 10.85 -8.99
CA LEU A 82 -2.50 11.09 -8.55
C LEU A 82 -2.00 12.38 -9.17
N ARG A 83 -1.39 13.26 -8.36
CA ARG A 83 -0.85 14.56 -8.81
C ARG A 83 0.41 14.92 -8.02
N GLY A 84 1.53 14.95 -8.71
CA GLY A 84 2.79 15.42 -8.18
C GLY A 84 3.40 14.54 -7.10
N SER A 85 4.45 15.05 -6.50
CA SER A 85 5.22 14.37 -5.45
C SER A 85 5.02 15.01 -4.08
N GLY A 86 5.25 14.22 -3.05
CA GLY A 86 5.32 14.64 -1.66
C GLY A 86 6.44 13.93 -0.92
N THR A 87 6.72 14.36 0.30
CA THR A 87 7.72 13.71 1.15
C THR A 87 7.30 13.78 2.61
N PHE A 88 7.61 12.73 3.37
CA PHE A 88 7.43 12.73 4.82
C PHE A 88 8.67 13.22 5.58
N ARG A 89 9.75 13.59 4.87
CA ARG A 89 10.95 14.14 5.52
C ARG A 89 10.63 15.45 6.26
N PRO A 90 11.22 15.71 7.41
CA PRO A 90 12.26 14.93 8.09
C PRO A 90 11.74 13.79 8.98
N VAL A 91 10.42 13.60 9.12
CA VAL A 91 9.83 12.60 10.02
C VAL A 91 10.13 11.17 9.55
N SER A 92 10.02 10.93 8.24
CA SER A 92 10.33 9.65 7.63
C SER A 92 11.00 9.86 6.26
N PRO A 93 12.05 9.09 5.91
CA PRO A 93 12.78 9.24 4.65
C PRO A 93 12.01 8.59 3.48
N VAL A 94 10.87 9.15 3.14
CA VAL A 94 9.98 8.70 2.07
C VAL A 94 9.67 9.81 1.11
N VAL A 95 9.75 9.53 -0.19
CA VAL A 95 9.18 10.32 -1.29
C VAL A 95 8.08 9.50 -1.95
N PHE A 96 6.97 10.13 -2.24
CA PHE A 96 5.78 9.47 -2.77
C PHE A 96 5.09 10.32 -3.85
N VAL A 97 4.25 9.68 -4.64
CA VAL A 97 3.25 10.35 -5.47
C VAL A 97 2.01 10.61 -4.63
N ALA A 98 1.52 11.84 -4.67
CA ALA A 98 0.41 12.30 -3.85
C ALA A 98 -0.95 12.02 -4.52
N LEU A 99 -1.98 11.80 -3.70
CA LEU A 99 -3.36 11.79 -4.13
C LEU A 99 -3.93 13.21 -4.07
N ALA A 100 -4.55 13.64 -5.17
CA ALA A 100 -5.36 14.88 -5.20
C ALA A 100 -6.85 14.56 -5.00
N GLU A 101 -7.32 13.41 -5.50
CA GLU A 101 -8.68 12.91 -5.29
C GLU A 101 -8.65 11.43 -4.89
N GLY A 102 -9.74 10.96 -4.26
CA GLY A 102 -9.85 9.58 -3.78
C GLY A 102 -9.36 9.35 -2.35
N ILE A 103 -8.85 10.38 -1.67
CA ILE A 103 -8.38 10.31 -0.28
C ILE A 103 -9.46 9.76 0.64
N GLY A 104 -10.68 10.34 0.59
CA GLY A 104 -11.81 9.89 1.43
C GLY A 104 -12.25 8.44 1.14
N GLY A 105 -12.09 7.97 -0.11
CA GLY A 105 -12.30 6.58 -0.48
C GLY A 105 -11.29 5.66 0.20
N CYS A 106 -10.00 6.03 0.13
CA CYS A 106 -8.93 5.29 0.80
C CYS A 106 -9.11 5.28 2.33
N GLU A 107 -9.42 6.42 2.94
CA GLU A 107 -9.66 6.55 4.39
C GLU A 107 -10.82 5.66 4.85
N ARG A 108 -11.93 5.67 4.11
CA ARG A 108 -13.09 4.83 4.41
C ARG A 108 -12.76 3.34 4.36
N VAL A 109 -12.09 2.89 3.31
CA VAL A 109 -11.70 1.48 3.16
C VAL A 109 -10.67 1.10 4.23
N GLN A 110 -9.68 1.94 4.47
CA GLN A 110 -8.63 1.73 5.48
C GLN A 110 -9.24 1.60 6.88
N ALA A 111 -10.14 2.49 7.28
CA ALA A 111 -10.80 2.43 8.59
C ALA A 111 -11.58 1.13 8.79
N ARG A 112 -12.21 0.62 7.73
CA ARG A 112 -12.90 -0.67 7.77
C ARG A 112 -11.92 -1.84 7.84
N VAL A 113 -10.82 -1.81 7.09
CA VAL A 113 -9.76 -2.84 7.14
C VAL A 113 -9.19 -2.92 8.56
N LEU A 114 -8.93 -1.80 9.20
CA LEU A 114 -8.40 -1.72 10.58
C LEU A 114 -9.47 -1.88 11.67
N SER A 115 -10.57 -2.52 11.36
CA SER A 115 -11.58 -2.92 12.34
C SER A 115 -11.62 -4.44 12.54
N GLY A 116 -12.45 -4.92 13.47
CA GLY A 116 -12.60 -6.37 13.70
C GLY A 116 -11.27 -7.07 14.03
N PRO A 117 -10.94 -8.16 13.33
CA PRO A 117 -9.74 -8.95 13.62
C PRO A 117 -8.42 -8.21 13.34
N LEU A 118 -8.45 -7.10 12.59
CA LEU A 118 -7.29 -6.27 12.26
C LEU A 118 -7.25 -4.94 13.02
N ALA A 119 -8.15 -4.75 13.99
CA ALA A 119 -8.20 -3.53 14.80
C ALA A 119 -6.89 -3.27 15.53
N ARG A 120 -6.31 -2.09 15.31
CA ARG A 120 -5.05 -1.67 15.90
C ARG A 120 -4.90 -0.16 15.92
N PRO A 121 -4.17 0.42 16.88
CA PRO A 121 -3.78 1.81 16.81
C PRO A 121 -2.76 2.02 15.70
N LEU A 122 -2.83 3.16 15.03
CA LEU A 122 -1.80 3.62 14.10
C LEU A 122 -0.86 4.59 14.82
N PRO A 123 0.46 4.55 14.53
CA PRO A 123 1.43 5.47 15.11
C PRO A 123 1.26 6.91 14.59
N PHE A 124 0.66 7.07 13.40
CA PHE A 124 0.41 8.35 12.74
C PHE A 124 -0.97 8.37 12.11
N PRO A 125 -1.57 9.56 11.87
CA PRO A 125 -2.76 9.68 11.04
C PRO A 125 -2.57 9.03 9.67
N TYR A 126 -3.60 8.36 9.18
CA TYR A 126 -3.54 7.74 7.86
C TYR A 126 -3.39 8.81 6.76
N HIS A 127 -2.43 8.61 5.88
CA HIS A 127 -2.16 9.46 4.72
C HIS A 127 -1.94 8.56 3.50
N PRO A 128 -2.94 8.36 2.63
CA PRO A 128 -2.79 7.53 1.44
C PRO A 128 -1.77 8.12 0.48
N HIS A 129 -0.83 7.30 0.02
CA HIS A 129 0.27 7.70 -0.86
C HIS A 129 0.83 6.52 -1.63
N VAL A 130 1.57 6.80 -2.70
CA VAL A 130 2.30 5.80 -3.48
C VAL A 130 3.79 6.01 -3.30
N THR A 131 4.45 5.15 -2.54
CA THR A 131 5.89 5.25 -2.27
C THR A 131 6.71 5.03 -3.53
N ILE A 132 7.66 5.93 -3.80
CA ILE A 132 8.57 5.88 -4.96
C ILE A 132 10.03 5.80 -4.54
N ALA A 133 10.40 6.32 -3.39
CA ALA A 133 11.74 6.22 -2.85
C ALA A 133 11.68 6.14 -1.33
N HIS A 134 12.43 5.21 -0.75
CA HIS A 134 12.42 4.94 0.68
C HIS A 134 13.83 4.59 1.18
N HIS A 135 14.27 5.29 2.23
CA HIS A 135 15.60 5.09 2.84
C HIS A 135 16.78 5.17 1.86
N LEU A 136 16.72 6.07 0.90
CA LEU A 136 17.81 6.38 -0.02
C LEU A 136 18.57 7.64 0.46
N SER A 137 19.69 7.99 -0.21
CA SER A 137 20.40 9.22 0.10
C SER A 137 19.53 10.47 -0.17
N ASP A 138 19.79 11.57 0.53
CA ASP A 138 19.03 12.80 0.36
C ASP A 138 19.07 13.32 -1.09
N GLU A 139 20.20 13.18 -1.78
CA GLU A 139 20.33 13.54 -3.19
C GLU A 139 19.38 12.76 -4.09
N VAL A 140 19.26 11.44 -3.85
CA VAL A 140 18.36 10.59 -4.62
C VAL A 140 16.90 10.88 -4.26
N MET A 141 16.61 11.12 -2.98
CA MET A 141 15.28 11.52 -2.54
C MET A 141 14.84 12.85 -3.16
N ASP A 142 15.74 13.83 -3.24
CA ASP A 142 15.49 15.12 -3.89
C ASP A 142 15.28 14.98 -5.40
N ARG A 143 16.04 14.10 -6.04
CA ARG A 143 15.86 13.76 -7.45
C ARG A 143 14.48 13.14 -7.70
N ALA A 144 14.10 12.16 -6.92
CA ALA A 144 12.79 11.50 -7.01
C ALA A 144 11.65 12.51 -6.83
N PHE A 145 11.77 13.40 -5.84
CA PHE A 145 10.79 14.46 -5.58
C PHE A 145 10.64 15.39 -6.79
N LYS A 146 11.75 15.83 -7.39
CA LYS A 146 11.75 16.74 -8.54
C LYS A 146 11.21 16.07 -9.81
N GLU A 147 11.65 14.84 -10.10
CA GLU A 147 11.25 14.13 -11.33
C GLU A 147 9.76 13.78 -11.35
N LEU A 148 9.15 13.57 -10.18
CA LEU A 148 7.73 13.21 -10.06
C LEU A 148 6.82 14.41 -9.75
N ALA A 149 7.36 15.61 -9.63
CA ALA A 149 6.57 16.81 -9.34
C ALA A 149 5.47 17.11 -10.37
N GLY A 150 5.67 16.72 -11.63
CA GLY A 150 4.70 16.85 -12.73
C GLY A 150 3.93 15.58 -13.05
N TYR A 151 4.07 14.51 -12.24
CA TYR A 151 3.39 13.25 -12.51
C TYR A 151 1.87 13.37 -12.30
N SER A 152 1.11 12.74 -13.20
CA SER A 152 -0.35 12.66 -13.09
C SER A 152 -0.86 11.32 -13.62
N ALA A 153 -1.86 10.76 -12.94
CA ALA A 153 -2.57 9.56 -13.38
C ALA A 153 -3.98 9.56 -12.77
N ASP A 154 -4.95 9.10 -13.53
CA ASP A 154 -6.34 8.96 -13.11
C ASP A 154 -6.75 7.51 -13.35
N PHE A 155 -7.35 6.86 -12.35
CA PHE A 155 -7.83 5.49 -12.45
C PHE A 155 -8.92 5.19 -11.41
N ASP A 156 -9.73 4.18 -11.71
CA ASP A 156 -10.71 3.64 -10.77
C ASP A 156 -10.11 2.55 -9.90
N VAL A 157 -10.45 2.59 -8.61
CA VAL A 157 -10.17 1.52 -7.65
C VAL A 157 -11.35 0.57 -7.62
N TRP A 158 -11.10 -0.68 -7.99
CA TRP A 158 -12.11 -1.75 -8.03
C TRP A 158 -11.96 -2.77 -6.91
N GLY A 159 -11.03 -2.56 -6.00
CA GLY A 159 -10.76 -3.48 -4.90
C GLY A 159 -9.41 -3.26 -4.25
N PHE A 160 -9.04 -4.22 -3.43
CA PHE A 160 -7.74 -4.28 -2.78
C PHE A 160 -7.25 -5.73 -2.68
N SER A 161 -5.98 -5.90 -2.33
CA SER A 161 -5.36 -7.22 -2.24
C SER A 161 -4.75 -7.47 -0.88
N LEU A 162 -4.84 -8.73 -0.43
CA LEU A 162 -4.09 -9.26 0.71
C LEU A 162 -2.76 -9.78 0.22
N TYR A 163 -1.69 -9.37 0.88
CA TYR A 163 -0.32 -9.79 0.61
C TYR A 163 0.25 -10.54 1.80
N GLU A 164 1.10 -11.51 1.55
CA GLU A 164 1.97 -12.13 2.55
C GLU A 164 3.40 -11.68 2.32
N HIS A 165 4.08 -11.28 3.39
CA HIS A 165 5.48 -10.96 3.40
C HIS A 165 6.29 -12.23 3.62
N GLY A 166 7.05 -12.65 2.60
CA GLY A 166 7.91 -13.82 2.68
C GLY A 166 9.17 -13.58 3.53
N HIS A 167 9.79 -14.64 3.97
CA HIS A 167 11.09 -14.60 4.67
C HIS A 167 12.21 -13.95 3.85
N ASP A 168 12.07 -13.93 2.53
CA ASP A 168 12.97 -13.28 1.58
C ASP A 168 12.68 -11.77 1.40
N GLY A 169 11.79 -11.20 2.18
CA GLY A 169 11.39 -9.80 2.10
C GLY A 169 10.46 -9.45 0.94
N VAL A 170 10.01 -10.45 0.17
CA VAL A 170 9.14 -10.24 -1.00
C VAL A 170 7.68 -10.32 -0.59
N TRP A 171 6.90 -9.32 -1.01
CA TRP A 171 5.46 -9.29 -0.84
C TRP A 171 4.77 -10.03 -1.97
N ARG A 172 3.98 -11.05 -1.64
CA ARG A 172 3.27 -11.88 -2.61
C ARG A 172 1.77 -11.72 -2.44
N PRO A 173 1.04 -11.39 -3.53
CA PRO A 173 -0.41 -11.33 -3.48
C PRO A 173 -0.97 -12.73 -3.16
N GLN A 174 -1.86 -12.79 -2.18
CA GLN A 174 -2.53 -14.02 -1.75
C GLN A 174 -3.95 -14.07 -2.30
N ARG A 175 -4.65 -12.94 -2.23
CA ARG A 175 -6.04 -12.84 -2.65
C ARG A 175 -6.44 -11.42 -2.99
N ASP A 176 -7.21 -11.29 -4.08
CA ASP A 176 -7.85 -10.04 -4.47
C ASP A 176 -9.29 -10.00 -3.96
N PHE A 177 -9.73 -8.81 -3.55
CA PHE A 177 -11.07 -8.53 -3.07
C PHE A 177 -11.69 -7.41 -3.91
N THR A 178 -12.57 -7.80 -4.83
CA THR A 178 -13.23 -6.86 -5.74
C THR A 178 -14.45 -6.22 -5.08
N PHE A 179 -14.61 -4.92 -5.24
CA PHE A 179 -15.77 -4.18 -4.76
C PHE A 179 -17.02 -4.53 -5.55
N THR A 180 -18.08 -4.95 -4.84
CA THR A 180 -19.35 -5.35 -5.44
C THR A 180 -20.56 -4.64 -4.82
N GLY A 181 -20.32 -3.65 -3.96
CA GLY A 181 -21.39 -2.81 -3.40
C GLY A 181 -22.17 -2.11 -4.51
N ARG A 182 -23.52 -2.13 -4.40
CA ARG A 182 -24.41 -1.50 -5.37
C ARG A 182 -24.61 -0.02 -5.01
N PRO A 183 -24.84 0.85 -6.00
CA PRO A 183 -25.42 2.17 -5.74
C PRO A 183 -26.81 2.01 -5.10
N ASP A 184 -27.12 2.88 -4.14
CA ASP A 184 -28.48 3.00 -3.56
C ASP A 184 -29.47 3.50 -4.61
#